data_c64ca7fb873b4880c5257983561f77bf
#
_entry.id   c64ca7fb873b4880c5257983561f77bf
#
_cell.length_a   1.000
_cell.length_b   1.000
_cell.length_c   1.000
_cell.angle_alpha   90.00
_cell.angle_beta   90.00
_cell.angle_gamma   90.00
#
_symmetry.space_group_name_H-M   'P 1'
#
loop_
_entity.id
_entity.type
_entity.pdbx_description
1 polymer ?
#
loop_
_entity_poly.entity_id
_entity_poly.type
_entity_poly.pdbx_seq_one_letter_code
_entity_poly.pdbx_strand_id
1 'polypeptide(L)'
;MRRRRERRGSVAVAVHGIEPATFERCALIRDWLDDHGVDRVTLLVIPARDLHPVGARSPEMTVWLQERRQRGDSIAQHGFQHVRRGGPARRTLAHPARARSSEFSGLDRLETRRIVDAGWRVLKLAGIEPDGFVAPAYAYTRALREELPLRFRWWAGLWRLHRPCSATGASAPRPIVPAWGLGTGSALGRALSPALIRAGGLMCGKTLRVDVHPADLEHPRHVLALEWVLGRAGRQREAITYDELLAAPG
;
A
#
# COMPACT_ATOMS: atom_id res chain seq x y z
N MET A 1 -33.08 16.95 -1.64
CA MET A 1 -32.57 15.66 -2.14
C MET A 1 -31.54 15.94 -3.25
N ARG A 2 -30.22 15.91 -2.95
CA ARG A 2 -29.15 15.98 -3.96
C ARG A 2 -29.13 14.64 -4.69
N ARG A 3 -29.42 14.61 -6.00
CA ARG A 3 -29.21 13.42 -6.86
C ARG A 3 -27.77 12.97 -6.67
N ARG A 4 -27.57 11.75 -6.16
CA ARG A 4 -26.25 11.07 -6.14
C ARG A 4 -25.81 10.98 -7.60
N ARG A 5 -24.85 11.82 -7.99
CA ARG A 5 -24.22 11.68 -9.31
C ARG A 5 -23.63 10.27 -9.35
N GLU A 6 -24.03 9.47 -10.32
CA GLU A 6 -23.42 8.16 -10.55
C GLU A 6 -21.91 8.34 -10.65
N ARG A 7 -21.19 7.80 -9.68
CA ARG A 7 -19.73 7.86 -9.67
C ARG A 7 -19.22 6.96 -10.80
N ARG A 8 -18.46 7.54 -11.73
CA ARG A 8 -18.00 6.85 -12.95
C ARG A 8 -16.80 5.93 -12.73
N GLY A 9 -16.56 5.43 -11.55
CA GLY A 9 -15.45 4.52 -11.25
C GLY A 9 -15.06 4.55 -9.78
N SER A 10 -13.92 3.93 -9.47
CA SER A 10 -13.39 3.83 -8.12
C SER A 10 -11.99 4.45 -8.01
N VAL A 11 -11.66 4.90 -6.80
CA VAL A 11 -10.32 5.28 -6.38
C VAL A 11 -9.90 4.44 -5.18
N ALA A 12 -8.74 3.78 -5.30
CA ALA A 12 -8.16 2.98 -4.23
C ALA A 12 -6.83 3.60 -3.81
N VAL A 13 -6.81 4.21 -2.63
CA VAL A 13 -5.62 4.86 -2.08
C VAL A 13 -4.96 3.93 -1.08
N ALA A 14 -3.63 3.79 -1.17
CA ALA A 14 -2.81 3.12 -0.17
C ALA A 14 -1.91 4.13 0.54
N VAL A 15 -2.00 4.18 1.87
CA VAL A 15 -1.11 4.98 2.71
C VAL A 15 0.03 4.08 3.16
N HIS A 16 1.23 4.40 2.71
CA HIS A 16 2.44 3.60 2.94
C HIS A 16 3.19 4.01 4.20
N GLY A 17 4.00 3.07 4.69
CA GLY A 17 5.02 3.34 5.68
C GLY A 17 4.47 3.68 7.07
N ILE A 18 3.33 3.13 7.46
CA ILE A 18 2.74 3.34 8.78
C ILE A 18 3.57 2.57 9.81
N GLU A 19 4.26 3.31 10.65
CA GLU A 19 5.09 2.85 11.77
C GLU A 19 5.15 3.93 12.85
N PRO A 20 5.60 3.64 14.08
CA PRO A 20 5.64 4.65 15.14
C PRO A 20 6.34 5.95 14.77
N ALA A 21 7.44 5.88 13.98
CA ALA A 21 8.19 7.07 13.58
C ALA A 21 7.48 7.98 12.56
N THR A 22 6.49 7.45 11.84
CA THR A 22 5.76 8.18 10.80
C THR A 22 4.28 8.34 11.11
N PHE A 23 3.83 7.83 12.25
CA PHE A 23 2.42 7.71 12.62
C PHE A 23 1.67 9.03 12.50
N GLU A 24 2.16 10.11 13.12
CA GLU A 24 1.50 11.42 13.11
C GLU A 24 1.29 11.94 11.67
N ARG A 25 2.30 11.78 10.81
CA ARG A 25 2.20 12.17 9.40
C ARG A 25 1.20 11.30 8.63
N CYS A 26 1.15 10.00 8.92
CA CYS A 26 0.18 9.09 8.32
C CYS A 26 -1.25 9.42 8.77
N ALA A 27 -1.46 9.76 10.03
CA ALA A 27 -2.73 10.22 10.55
C ALA A 27 -3.18 11.52 9.87
N LEU A 28 -2.28 12.51 9.75
CA LEU A 28 -2.54 13.75 9.03
C LEU A 28 -2.90 13.51 7.56
N ILE A 29 -2.18 12.61 6.86
CA ILE A 29 -2.51 12.21 5.49
C ILE A 29 -3.91 11.61 5.45
N ARG A 30 -4.26 10.78 6.43
CA ARG A 30 -5.55 10.10 6.45
C ARG A 30 -6.71 11.09 6.63
N ASP A 31 -6.56 12.08 7.51
CA ASP A 31 -7.55 13.14 7.71
C ASP A 31 -7.67 14.01 6.45
N TRP A 32 -6.54 14.37 5.84
CA TRP A 32 -6.53 15.09 4.58
C TRP A 32 -7.21 14.33 3.43
N LEU A 33 -7.11 13.00 3.39
CA LEU A 33 -7.84 12.18 2.43
C LEU A 33 -9.36 12.21 2.68
N ASP A 34 -9.79 12.19 3.94
CA ASP A 34 -11.21 12.38 4.30
C ASP A 34 -11.75 13.72 3.80
N ASP A 35 -11.00 14.82 3.97
CA ASP A 35 -11.37 16.15 3.48
C ASP A 35 -11.52 16.21 1.95
N HIS A 36 -10.80 15.35 1.24
CA HIS A 36 -10.92 15.20 -0.22
C HIS A 36 -11.99 14.20 -0.67
N GLY A 37 -12.78 13.66 0.25
CA GLY A 37 -13.84 12.71 -0.02
C GLY A 37 -13.34 11.30 -0.35
N VAL A 38 -12.13 10.96 0.10
CA VAL A 38 -11.55 9.61 0.08
C VAL A 38 -11.71 9.01 1.46
N ASP A 39 -12.92 8.53 1.74
CA ASP A 39 -13.37 8.09 3.06
C ASP A 39 -12.93 6.67 3.44
N ARG A 40 -12.39 5.90 2.51
CA ARG A 40 -11.84 4.56 2.73
C ARG A 40 -10.52 4.38 2.01
N VAL A 41 -9.53 3.81 2.71
CA VAL A 41 -8.18 3.58 2.18
C VAL A 41 -7.62 2.23 2.63
N THR A 42 -6.50 1.82 2.05
CA THR A 42 -5.71 0.69 2.53
C THR A 42 -4.49 1.20 3.27
N LEU A 43 -4.38 0.86 4.55
CA LEU A 43 -3.29 1.27 5.43
C LEU A 43 -2.18 0.21 5.42
N LEU A 44 -0.99 0.58 4.98
CA LEU A 44 0.15 -0.32 4.85
C LEU A 44 1.07 -0.18 6.07
N VAL A 45 0.94 -1.13 7.00
CA VAL A 45 1.60 -1.10 8.31
C VAL A 45 2.90 -1.91 8.29
N ILE A 46 3.99 -1.30 8.77
CA ILE A 46 5.28 -1.95 9.02
C ILE A 46 5.25 -2.53 10.44
N PRO A 47 5.22 -3.87 10.63
CA PRO A 47 4.90 -4.46 11.93
C PRO A 47 5.95 -4.20 13.01
N ALA A 48 7.22 -4.34 12.68
CA ALA A 48 8.29 -4.28 13.67
C ALA A 48 9.56 -3.68 13.08
N ARG A 49 9.60 -2.36 12.97
CA ARG A 49 10.86 -1.68 12.69
C ARG A 49 11.70 -1.64 13.96
N ASP A 50 13.02 -1.74 13.81
CA ASP A 50 13.99 -1.75 14.91
C ASP A 50 13.74 -2.86 15.96
N LEU A 51 13.16 -3.99 15.51
CA LEU A 51 12.87 -5.19 16.35
C LEU A 51 11.81 -4.97 17.44
N HIS A 52 11.09 -3.86 17.44
CA HIS A 52 10.03 -3.60 18.40
C HIS A 52 8.64 -3.82 17.79
N PRO A 53 7.74 -4.54 18.48
CA PRO A 53 6.35 -4.67 18.06
C PRO A 53 5.63 -3.32 18.03
N VAL A 54 4.76 -3.12 17.04
CA VAL A 54 3.97 -1.88 16.88
C VAL A 54 3.21 -1.52 18.15
N GLY A 55 2.46 -2.45 18.73
CA GLY A 55 1.63 -2.19 19.90
C GLY A 55 2.42 -1.83 21.17
N ALA A 56 3.68 -2.27 21.30
CA ALA A 56 4.52 -1.92 22.42
C ALA A 56 5.17 -0.54 22.28
N ARG A 57 5.43 -0.10 21.04
CA ARG A 57 6.07 1.20 20.78
C ARG A 57 5.10 2.37 20.68
N SER A 58 3.89 2.12 20.20
CA SER A 58 2.89 3.18 19.96
C SER A 58 1.49 2.61 20.19
N PRO A 59 1.04 2.59 21.46
CA PRO A 59 -0.34 2.19 21.77
C PRO A 59 -1.36 3.09 21.07
N GLU A 60 -1.08 4.39 20.94
CA GLU A 60 -1.94 5.37 20.26
C GLU A 60 -2.13 5.00 18.78
N MET A 61 -1.05 4.61 18.10
CA MET A 61 -1.13 4.16 16.72
C MET A 61 -1.93 2.85 16.61
N THR A 62 -1.80 1.96 17.57
CA THR A 62 -2.56 0.71 17.61
C THR A 62 -4.05 0.97 17.75
N VAL A 63 -4.45 1.85 18.68
CA VAL A 63 -5.85 2.27 18.86
C VAL A 63 -6.36 2.94 17.58
N TRP A 64 -5.60 3.87 17.02
CA TRP A 64 -5.97 4.55 15.78
C TRP A 64 -6.19 3.57 14.62
N LEU A 65 -5.32 2.58 14.44
CA LEU A 65 -5.48 1.56 13.40
C LEU A 65 -6.77 0.74 13.60
N GLN A 66 -7.10 0.38 14.85
CA GLN A 66 -8.34 -0.34 15.18
C GLN A 66 -9.57 0.53 14.87
N GLU A 67 -9.56 1.79 15.25
CA GLU A 67 -10.64 2.74 14.94
C GLU A 67 -10.80 2.95 13.43
N ARG A 68 -9.69 3.11 12.70
CA ARG A 68 -9.73 3.27 11.23
C ARG A 68 -10.33 2.03 10.56
N ARG A 69 -9.97 0.83 11.04
CA ARG A 69 -10.57 -0.42 10.56
C ARG A 69 -12.08 -0.46 10.82
N GLN A 70 -12.54 -0.03 11.99
CA GLN A 70 -13.98 0.04 12.31
C GLN A 70 -14.73 1.04 11.41
N ARG A 71 -14.05 2.08 10.94
CA ARG A 71 -14.59 3.07 9.99
C ARG A 71 -14.52 2.63 8.53
N GLY A 72 -13.98 1.44 8.24
CA GLY A 72 -13.97 0.85 6.90
C GLY A 72 -12.65 0.91 6.16
N ASP A 73 -11.57 1.38 6.78
CA ASP A 73 -10.24 1.25 6.21
C ASP A 73 -9.78 -0.22 6.25
N SER A 74 -9.03 -0.65 5.26
CA SER A 74 -8.38 -1.96 5.22
C SER A 74 -6.94 -1.87 5.73
N ILE A 75 -6.45 -2.92 6.37
CA ILE A 75 -5.07 -2.96 6.88
C ILE A 75 -4.32 -4.08 6.18
N ALA A 76 -3.14 -3.75 5.63
CA ALA A 76 -2.23 -4.70 5.03
C ALA A 76 -0.86 -4.66 5.70
N GLN A 77 -0.25 -5.83 5.81
CA GLN A 77 1.13 -5.95 6.26
C GLN A 77 2.09 -5.42 5.18
N HIS A 78 3.02 -4.54 5.55
CA HIS A 78 4.01 -3.96 4.65
C HIS A 78 5.43 -4.43 4.99
N GLY A 79 5.77 -5.64 4.55
CA GLY A 79 6.99 -6.31 4.97
C GLY A 79 6.97 -6.69 6.45
N PHE A 80 8.14 -6.60 7.09
CA PHE A 80 8.30 -6.80 8.53
C PHE A 80 9.02 -5.62 9.19
N GLN A 81 10.24 -5.30 8.76
CA GLN A 81 11.04 -4.18 9.27
C GLN A 81 11.32 -3.12 8.21
N HIS A 82 10.93 -3.36 6.98
CA HIS A 82 11.19 -2.50 5.82
C HIS A 82 12.69 -2.20 5.58
N VAL A 83 13.56 -3.10 6.05
CA VAL A 83 15.00 -3.03 5.89
C VAL A 83 15.49 -4.18 5.02
N ARG A 84 16.53 -3.95 4.26
CA ARG A 84 17.13 -4.99 3.45
C ARG A 84 17.86 -6.00 4.33
N ARG A 85 17.48 -7.26 4.23
CA ARG A 85 18.16 -8.41 4.82
C ARG A 85 18.84 -9.18 3.69
N GLY A 86 20.11 -9.52 3.81
CA GLY A 86 20.84 -10.33 2.83
C GLY A 86 21.89 -9.57 2.02
N GLY A 87 22.77 -10.34 1.38
CA GLY A 87 24.03 -9.95 0.76
C GLY A 87 24.01 -8.83 -0.27
N PRO A 88 25.17 -8.56 -0.92
CA PRO A 88 25.31 -7.43 -1.83
C PRO A 88 24.28 -7.50 -2.96
N ALA A 89 23.57 -6.38 -3.17
CA ALA A 89 22.58 -6.28 -4.21
C ALA A 89 23.19 -6.58 -5.57
N ARG A 90 22.70 -7.59 -6.27
CA ARG A 90 22.81 -7.56 -7.73
C ARG A 90 22.10 -6.29 -8.22
N ARG A 91 22.90 -5.31 -8.61
CA ARG A 91 22.43 -4.07 -9.24
C ARG A 91 21.76 -4.46 -10.56
N THR A 92 20.47 -4.61 -10.58
CA THR A 92 19.72 -4.59 -11.84
C THR A 92 19.64 -3.13 -12.26
N LEU A 93 20.16 -2.82 -13.44
CA LEU A 93 20.19 -1.48 -14.04
C LEU A 93 18.80 -0.82 -14.15
N ALA A 94 17.73 -1.61 -14.07
CA ALA A 94 16.37 -1.13 -14.29
C ALA A 94 15.78 -0.25 -13.17
N HIS A 95 16.14 -0.43 -11.87
CA HIS A 95 15.59 0.37 -10.77
C HIS A 95 16.52 0.38 -9.54
N PRO A 96 17.49 1.30 -9.44
CA PRO A 96 18.42 1.36 -8.31
C PRO A 96 17.75 1.67 -6.96
N ALA A 97 16.62 2.38 -6.94
CA ALA A 97 15.86 2.66 -5.73
C ALA A 97 15.14 1.41 -5.17
N ARG A 98 14.65 0.52 -6.05
CA ARG A 98 14.01 -0.74 -5.65
C ARG A 98 14.99 -1.74 -5.01
N ALA A 99 16.26 -1.71 -5.39
CA ALA A 99 17.27 -2.59 -4.80
C ALA A 99 17.57 -2.27 -3.32
N ARG A 100 17.30 -1.03 -2.87
CA ARG A 100 17.57 -0.59 -1.48
C ARG A 100 16.49 -1.00 -0.48
N SER A 101 15.27 -1.21 -0.94
CA SER A 101 14.10 -1.49 -0.08
C SER A 101 13.65 -2.95 -0.11
N SER A 102 14.37 -3.84 -0.79
CA SER A 102 13.95 -5.23 -0.97
C SER A 102 14.30 -6.09 0.24
N GLU A 103 13.41 -6.12 1.22
CA GLU A 103 13.57 -6.88 2.46
C GLU A 103 13.71 -8.39 2.23
N PHE A 104 13.07 -8.92 1.19
CA PHE A 104 13.01 -10.35 0.88
C PHE A 104 14.06 -10.81 -0.14
N SER A 105 14.93 -9.92 -0.62
CA SER A 105 15.95 -10.29 -1.60
C SER A 105 17.05 -11.13 -0.97
N GLY A 106 17.33 -12.27 -1.60
CA GLY A 106 18.38 -13.20 -1.17
C GLY A 106 17.97 -14.15 -0.05
N LEU A 107 16.73 -14.07 0.43
CA LEU A 107 16.20 -15.00 1.42
C LEU A 107 15.71 -16.28 0.76
N ASP A 108 15.94 -17.40 1.45
CA ASP A 108 15.34 -18.67 1.09
C ASP A 108 13.84 -18.71 1.48
N ARG A 109 13.17 -19.83 1.17
CA ARG A 109 11.75 -19.99 1.44
C ARG A 109 11.44 -20.02 2.94
N LEU A 110 12.27 -20.68 3.75
CA LEU A 110 12.06 -20.81 5.18
C LEU A 110 12.27 -19.48 5.92
N GLU A 111 13.31 -18.74 5.54
CA GLU A 111 13.58 -17.40 6.05
C GLU A 111 12.44 -16.44 5.68
N THR A 112 12.00 -16.46 4.41
CA THR A 112 10.87 -15.66 3.93
C THR A 112 9.61 -15.95 4.74
N ARG A 113 9.27 -17.20 4.95
CA ARG A 113 8.11 -17.62 5.76
C ARG A 113 8.22 -17.11 7.19
N ARG A 114 9.38 -17.28 7.83
CA ARG A 114 9.60 -16.81 9.22
C ARG A 114 9.36 -15.31 9.36
N ILE A 115 9.84 -14.51 8.40
CA ILE A 115 9.69 -13.05 8.40
C ILE A 115 8.24 -12.65 8.16
N VAL A 116 7.57 -13.25 7.20
CA VAL A 116 6.14 -13.01 6.91
C VAL A 116 5.29 -13.36 8.12
N ASP A 117 5.50 -14.54 8.71
CA ASP A 117 4.77 -15.00 9.89
C ASP A 117 5.05 -14.13 11.13
N ALA A 118 6.29 -13.67 11.30
CA ALA A 118 6.64 -12.78 12.42
C ALA A 118 5.86 -11.46 12.32
N GLY A 119 5.82 -10.85 11.14
CA GLY A 119 5.07 -9.62 10.93
C GLY A 119 3.57 -9.80 11.18
N TRP A 120 2.99 -10.87 10.66
CA TRP A 120 1.58 -11.18 10.87
C TRP A 120 1.25 -11.38 12.37
N ARG A 121 2.11 -12.13 13.10
CA ARG A 121 1.93 -12.34 14.53
C ARG A 121 2.02 -11.06 15.35
N VAL A 122 2.96 -10.18 15.02
CA VAL A 122 3.11 -8.88 15.70
C VAL A 122 1.84 -8.04 15.53
N LEU A 123 1.29 -7.95 14.33
CA LEU A 123 0.04 -7.23 14.10
C LEU A 123 -1.13 -7.88 14.84
N LYS A 124 -1.23 -9.21 14.82
CA LYS A 124 -2.29 -9.92 15.54
C LYS A 124 -2.22 -9.73 17.05
N LEU A 125 -1.02 -9.70 17.64
CA LEU A 125 -0.82 -9.39 19.07
C LEU A 125 -1.27 -7.96 19.42
N ALA A 126 -1.20 -7.03 18.47
CA ALA A 126 -1.75 -5.68 18.61
C ALA A 126 -3.26 -5.60 18.31
N GLY A 127 -3.96 -6.73 18.17
CA GLY A 127 -5.38 -6.78 17.85
C GLY A 127 -5.71 -6.43 16.39
N ILE A 128 -4.71 -6.44 15.51
CA ILE A 128 -4.84 -6.10 14.09
C ILE A 128 -4.66 -7.36 13.26
N GLU A 129 -5.70 -7.77 12.54
CA GLU A 129 -5.61 -8.89 11.60
C GLU A 129 -5.50 -8.33 10.17
N PRO A 130 -4.30 -8.40 9.53
CA PRO A 130 -4.14 -7.89 8.19
C PRO A 130 -4.73 -8.87 7.17
N ASP A 131 -5.60 -8.38 6.29
CA ASP A 131 -6.20 -9.17 5.22
C ASP A 131 -5.26 -9.35 4.03
N GLY A 132 -4.36 -8.39 3.81
CA GLY A 132 -3.48 -8.33 2.66
C GLY A 132 -2.03 -8.07 2.98
N PHE A 133 -1.23 -8.15 1.92
CA PHE A 133 0.21 -7.92 1.96
C PHE A 133 0.68 -7.03 0.81
N VAL A 134 1.56 -6.08 1.10
CA VAL A 134 2.29 -5.32 0.09
C VAL A 134 3.78 -5.41 0.37
N ALA A 135 4.55 -5.93 -0.59
CA ALA A 135 6.00 -6.01 -0.43
C ALA A 135 6.63 -4.61 -0.48
N PRO A 136 7.63 -4.31 0.37
CA PRO A 136 8.43 -3.10 0.26
C PRO A 136 8.93 -2.89 -1.18
N ALA A 137 8.74 -1.68 -1.71
CA ALA A 137 9.04 -1.30 -3.09
C ALA A 137 8.41 -2.22 -4.17
N TYR A 138 7.34 -2.94 -3.85
CA TYR A 138 6.71 -3.93 -4.73
C TYR A 138 7.68 -5.04 -5.22
N ALA A 139 8.73 -5.33 -4.44
CA ALA A 139 9.76 -6.31 -4.77
C ALA A 139 9.36 -7.71 -4.29
N TYR A 140 8.87 -8.53 -5.20
CA TYR A 140 8.42 -9.89 -4.93
C TYR A 140 9.45 -10.92 -5.42
N THR A 141 10.01 -11.69 -4.49
CA THR A 141 10.79 -12.89 -4.82
C THR A 141 9.86 -14.08 -5.11
N ARG A 142 10.41 -15.15 -5.69
CA ARG A 142 9.66 -16.39 -5.89
C ARG A 142 9.21 -16.97 -4.54
N ALA A 143 10.11 -17.06 -3.57
CA ALA A 143 9.82 -17.56 -2.23
C ALA A 143 8.66 -16.79 -1.58
N LEU A 144 8.67 -15.44 -1.67
CA LEU A 144 7.59 -14.61 -1.12
C LEU A 144 6.24 -14.91 -1.78
N ARG A 145 6.20 -15.04 -3.11
CA ARG A 145 4.95 -15.36 -3.84
C ARG A 145 4.37 -16.74 -3.48
N GLU A 146 5.23 -17.69 -3.12
CA GLU A 146 4.82 -19.03 -2.69
C GLU A 146 4.26 -19.05 -1.25
N GLU A 147 4.73 -18.16 -0.37
CA GLU A 147 4.30 -18.10 1.03
C GLU A 147 3.05 -17.22 1.27
N LEU A 148 2.85 -16.16 0.48
CA LEU A 148 1.73 -15.23 0.70
C LEU A 148 0.34 -15.89 0.63
N PRO A 149 0.04 -16.80 -0.32
CA PRO A 149 -1.26 -17.47 -0.41
C PRO A 149 -1.64 -18.27 0.83
N LEU A 150 -0.65 -18.67 1.63
CA LEU A 150 -0.86 -19.46 2.86
C LEU A 150 -1.32 -18.61 4.05
N ARG A 151 -1.21 -17.28 3.94
CA ARG A 151 -1.44 -16.38 5.06
C ARG A 151 -2.42 -15.25 4.74
N PHE A 152 -2.41 -14.70 3.52
CA PHE A 152 -3.16 -13.52 3.14
C PHE A 152 -4.24 -13.83 2.12
N ARG A 153 -5.34 -13.09 2.21
CA ARG A 153 -6.44 -13.14 1.24
C ARG A 153 -6.05 -12.50 -0.10
N TRP A 154 -5.06 -11.58 -0.06
CA TRP A 154 -4.56 -10.91 -1.25
C TRP A 154 -3.16 -10.32 -1.04
N TRP A 155 -2.51 -10.00 -2.13
CA TRP A 155 -1.30 -9.16 -2.14
C TRP A 155 -1.29 -8.24 -3.36
N ALA A 156 -0.75 -7.02 -3.19
CA ALA A 156 -0.72 -6.02 -4.24
C ALA A 156 0.67 -5.91 -4.88
N GLY A 157 0.75 -6.12 -6.19
CA GLY A 157 1.88 -5.72 -7.02
C GLY A 157 1.70 -4.31 -7.58
N LEU A 158 2.74 -3.76 -8.20
CA LEU A 158 2.69 -2.43 -8.82
C LEU A 158 1.59 -2.32 -9.89
N TRP A 159 1.39 -3.38 -10.66
CA TRP A 159 0.47 -3.38 -11.80
C TRP A 159 -0.85 -4.08 -11.54
N ARG A 160 -0.90 -4.99 -10.60
CA ARG A 160 -2.06 -5.87 -10.35
C ARG A 160 -2.18 -6.22 -8.88
N LEU A 161 -3.42 -6.48 -8.46
CA LEU A 161 -3.68 -7.17 -7.21
C LEU A 161 -3.81 -8.68 -7.47
N HIS A 162 -3.44 -9.49 -6.49
CA HIS A 162 -3.44 -10.95 -6.59
C HIS A 162 -4.26 -11.54 -5.44
N ARG A 163 -4.85 -12.72 -5.69
CA ARG A 163 -5.47 -13.58 -4.67
C ARG A 163 -4.86 -14.98 -4.74
N PRO A 164 -4.95 -15.78 -3.68
CA PRO A 164 -4.71 -17.21 -3.77
C PRO A 164 -5.58 -17.81 -4.87
N CYS A 165 -5.03 -18.76 -5.63
CA CYS A 165 -5.83 -19.54 -6.57
C CYS A 165 -6.87 -20.36 -5.78
N SER A 166 -8.14 -20.33 -6.18
CA SER A 166 -9.11 -21.29 -5.70
C SER A 166 -8.72 -22.71 -6.17
N ALA A 167 -9.14 -23.73 -5.43
CA ALA A 167 -8.82 -25.13 -5.74
C ALA A 167 -9.21 -25.59 -7.17
N THR A 168 -10.03 -24.82 -7.86
CA THR A 168 -10.46 -25.05 -9.25
C THR A 168 -9.47 -24.55 -10.30
N GLY A 169 -8.33 -23.97 -9.91
CA GLY A 169 -7.21 -23.67 -10.82
C GLY A 169 -7.41 -22.51 -11.81
N ALA A 170 -8.61 -22.01 -11.99
CA ALA A 170 -8.92 -20.95 -12.94
C ALA A 170 -8.96 -19.59 -12.23
N SER A 171 -7.81 -18.94 -12.11
CA SER A 171 -7.79 -17.51 -11.76
C SER A 171 -8.07 -16.70 -13.02
N ALA A 172 -9.24 -16.07 -13.11
CA ALA A 172 -9.52 -15.14 -14.20
C ALA A 172 -8.43 -14.04 -14.25
N PRO A 173 -7.95 -13.66 -15.45
CA PRO A 173 -6.94 -12.61 -15.59
C PRO A 173 -7.51 -11.31 -15.04
N ARG A 174 -6.89 -10.80 -13.97
CA ARG A 174 -7.32 -9.56 -13.34
C ARG A 174 -6.88 -8.36 -14.16
N PRO A 175 -7.70 -7.30 -14.20
CA PRO A 175 -7.36 -6.10 -14.94
C PRO A 175 -6.03 -5.51 -14.45
N ILE A 176 -5.28 -4.90 -15.35
CA ILE A 176 -4.10 -4.12 -15.01
C ILE A 176 -4.58 -2.80 -14.41
N VAL A 177 -4.29 -2.58 -13.13
CA VAL A 177 -4.58 -1.35 -12.42
C VAL A 177 -3.28 -0.87 -11.77
N PRO A 178 -2.48 -0.06 -12.48
CA PRO A 178 -1.19 0.40 -11.98
C PRO A 178 -1.38 1.27 -10.74
N ALA A 179 -0.50 1.10 -9.76
CA ALA A 179 -0.39 2.02 -8.64
C ALA A 179 0.45 3.24 -9.06
N TRP A 180 -0.10 4.42 -8.87
CA TRP A 180 0.57 5.68 -9.15
C TRP A 180 1.03 6.29 -7.84
N GLY A 181 2.33 6.56 -7.73
CA GLY A 181 2.92 7.17 -6.55
C GLY A 181 3.96 8.22 -6.95
N LEU A 182 4.34 9.03 -5.97
CA LEU A 182 5.35 10.06 -6.16
C LEU A 182 6.75 9.51 -5.89
N GLY A 183 7.73 9.96 -6.67
CA GLY A 183 9.10 9.50 -6.57
C GLY A 183 9.90 10.37 -5.60
N THR A 184 10.15 9.87 -4.40
CA THR A 184 10.96 10.59 -3.39
C THR A 184 12.45 10.23 -3.42
N GLY A 185 12.80 9.12 -4.07
CA GLY A 185 14.14 8.52 -4.01
C GLY A 185 15.24 9.19 -4.84
N SER A 186 14.91 10.06 -5.81
CA SER A 186 15.88 10.76 -6.66
C SER A 186 15.36 12.14 -7.08
N ALA A 187 16.30 13.06 -7.42
CA ALA A 187 15.92 14.40 -7.87
C ALA A 187 15.04 14.34 -9.13
N LEU A 188 15.40 13.48 -10.09
CA LEU A 188 14.61 13.30 -11.30
C LEU A 188 13.22 12.71 -11.00
N GLY A 189 13.14 11.72 -10.10
CA GLY A 189 11.86 11.16 -9.64
C GLY A 189 10.98 12.23 -9.00
N ARG A 190 11.52 13.05 -8.11
CA ARG A 190 10.79 14.17 -7.50
C ARG A 190 10.30 15.20 -8.51
N ALA A 191 11.09 15.49 -9.56
CA ALA A 191 10.74 16.47 -10.57
C ALA A 191 9.64 15.97 -11.52
N LEU A 192 9.68 14.71 -11.95
CA LEU A 192 8.80 14.17 -12.98
C LEU A 192 7.51 13.53 -12.43
N SER A 193 7.56 12.95 -11.23
CA SER A 193 6.42 12.21 -10.67
C SER A 193 5.14 13.05 -10.50
N PRO A 194 5.18 14.37 -10.17
CA PRO A 194 3.97 15.19 -10.15
C PRO A 194 3.23 15.26 -11.49
N ALA A 195 3.95 15.31 -12.59
CA ALA A 195 3.34 15.29 -13.92
C ALA A 195 2.79 13.88 -14.25
N LEU A 196 3.54 12.84 -13.91
CA LEU A 196 3.13 11.45 -14.16
C LEU A 196 1.88 11.05 -13.39
N ILE A 197 1.76 11.43 -12.10
CA ILE A 197 0.57 11.09 -11.31
C ILE A 197 -0.67 11.83 -11.82
N ARG A 198 -0.53 13.07 -12.28
CA ARG A 198 -1.63 13.82 -12.92
C ARG A 198 -2.06 13.17 -14.23
N ALA A 199 -1.10 12.79 -15.07
CA ALA A 199 -1.39 12.06 -16.32
C ALA A 199 -2.07 10.71 -16.00
N GLY A 200 -1.58 9.95 -15.02
CA GLY A 200 -2.22 8.73 -14.55
C GLY A 200 -3.67 8.98 -14.10
N GLY A 201 -3.91 10.03 -13.33
CA GLY A 201 -5.24 10.43 -12.88
C GLY A 201 -6.22 10.76 -14.02
N LEU A 202 -5.71 11.26 -15.16
CA LEU A 202 -6.50 11.53 -16.37
C LEU A 202 -6.73 10.28 -17.21
N MET A 203 -5.71 9.45 -17.37
CA MET A 203 -5.69 8.31 -18.28
C MET A 203 -6.24 7.02 -17.65
N CYS A 204 -6.37 6.94 -16.32
CA CYS A 204 -6.89 5.75 -15.67
C CYS A 204 -8.35 5.50 -16.07
N GLY A 205 -8.65 4.23 -16.39
CA GLY A 205 -10.00 3.79 -16.73
C GLY A 205 -10.98 3.85 -15.55
N LYS A 206 -11.70 2.77 -15.31
CA LYS A 206 -12.69 2.68 -14.22
C LYS A 206 -12.08 2.80 -12.82
N THR A 207 -10.83 2.37 -12.63
CA THR A 207 -10.17 2.35 -11.31
C THR A 207 -8.85 3.12 -11.34
N LEU A 208 -8.68 4.02 -10.38
CA LEU A 208 -7.43 4.74 -10.10
C LEU A 208 -6.83 4.17 -8.81
N ARG A 209 -5.58 3.70 -8.84
CA ARG A 209 -4.81 3.35 -7.64
C ARG A 209 -3.76 4.41 -7.37
N VAL A 210 -3.71 4.92 -6.14
CA VAL A 210 -2.77 5.96 -5.72
C VAL A 210 -2.02 5.48 -4.47
N ASP A 211 -0.70 5.59 -4.50
CA ASP A 211 0.17 5.36 -3.35
C ASP A 211 0.59 6.71 -2.75
N VAL A 212 0.39 6.88 -1.46
CA VAL A 212 0.76 8.09 -0.71
C VAL A 212 1.73 7.71 0.40
N HIS A 213 2.83 8.45 0.51
CA HIS A 213 3.86 8.23 1.52
C HIS A 213 4.02 9.46 2.43
N PRO A 214 4.40 9.29 3.70
CA PRO A 214 4.67 10.42 4.59
C PRO A 214 5.65 11.46 4.02
N ALA A 215 6.64 11.00 3.27
CA ALA A 215 7.62 11.88 2.62
C ALA A 215 7.04 12.76 1.49
N ASP A 216 5.85 12.45 1.00
CA ASP A 216 5.21 13.28 -0.04
C ASP A 216 4.80 14.66 0.51
N LEU A 217 4.52 14.75 1.81
CA LEU A 217 4.22 16.02 2.48
C LEU A 217 5.43 16.95 2.59
N GLU A 218 6.64 16.46 2.43
CA GLU A 218 7.88 17.25 2.49
C GLU A 218 8.11 18.09 1.22
N HIS A 219 7.34 17.81 0.16
CA HIS A 219 7.54 18.43 -1.13
C HIS A 219 6.27 19.15 -1.62
N PRO A 220 6.23 20.50 -1.64
CA PRO A 220 5.04 21.26 -2.03
C PRO A 220 4.47 20.85 -3.42
N ARG A 221 5.34 20.53 -4.38
CA ARG A 221 4.89 20.06 -5.71
C ARG A 221 4.20 18.70 -5.66
N HIS A 222 4.59 17.84 -4.72
CA HIS A 222 3.93 16.55 -4.48
C HIS A 222 2.55 16.77 -3.89
N VAL A 223 2.45 17.61 -2.85
CA VAL A 223 1.17 17.96 -2.22
C VAL A 223 0.20 18.50 -3.27
N LEU A 224 0.59 19.51 -4.05
CA LEU A 224 -0.24 20.08 -5.11
C LEU A 224 -0.66 19.08 -6.19
N ALA A 225 0.19 18.10 -6.51
CA ALA A 225 -0.15 17.06 -7.48
C ALA A 225 -1.17 16.06 -6.90
N LEU A 226 -1.00 15.66 -5.65
CA LEU A 226 -1.93 14.80 -4.93
C LEU A 226 -3.28 15.50 -4.73
N GLU A 227 -3.30 16.75 -4.27
CA GLU A 227 -4.53 17.54 -4.14
C GLU A 227 -5.33 17.57 -5.43
N TRP A 228 -4.66 17.82 -6.55
CA TRP A 228 -5.31 17.86 -7.85
C TRP A 228 -5.92 16.49 -8.21
N VAL A 229 -5.16 15.40 -8.05
CA VAL A 229 -5.61 14.03 -8.38
C VAL A 229 -6.73 13.59 -7.44
N LEU A 230 -6.56 13.76 -6.13
CA LEU A 230 -7.51 13.30 -5.11
C LEU A 230 -8.78 14.14 -5.10
N GLY A 231 -8.66 15.47 -5.23
CA GLY A 231 -9.81 16.35 -5.32
C GLY A 231 -10.67 16.08 -6.56
N ARG A 232 -10.05 15.67 -7.68
CA ARG A 232 -10.78 15.21 -8.86
C ARG A 232 -11.41 13.82 -8.63
N ALA A 233 -10.63 12.89 -8.06
CA ALA A 233 -11.07 11.53 -7.81
C ALA A 233 -12.23 11.48 -6.81
N GLY A 234 -12.15 12.16 -5.67
CA GLY A 234 -13.19 12.17 -4.65
C GLY A 234 -14.55 12.74 -5.16
N ARG A 235 -14.51 13.64 -6.14
CA ARG A 235 -15.75 14.15 -6.78
C ARG A 235 -16.37 13.21 -7.79
N GLN A 236 -15.59 12.32 -8.41
CA GLN A 236 -16.01 11.53 -9.58
C GLN A 236 -16.01 10.03 -9.34
N ARG A 237 -15.29 9.55 -8.31
CA ARG A 237 -15.04 8.15 -8.04
C ARG A 237 -15.49 7.78 -6.63
N GLU A 238 -15.80 6.52 -6.44
CA GLU A 238 -16.04 5.94 -5.13
C GLU A 238 -14.71 5.54 -4.51
N ALA A 239 -14.46 5.95 -3.26
CA ALA A 239 -13.31 5.48 -2.51
C ALA A 239 -13.53 4.02 -2.09
N ILE A 240 -12.56 3.16 -2.39
CA ILE A 240 -12.60 1.74 -2.07
C ILE A 240 -11.25 1.27 -1.54
N THR A 241 -11.27 0.26 -0.70
CA THR A 241 -10.07 -0.44 -0.24
C THR A 241 -9.57 -1.44 -1.29
N TYR A 242 -8.38 -2.00 -1.09
CA TYR A 242 -7.87 -3.09 -1.94
C TYR A 242 -8.69 -4.37 -1.81
N ASP A 243 -9.29 -4.61 -0.63
CA ASP A 243 -10.21 -5.73 -0.42
C ASP A 243 -11.45 -5.59 -1.29
N GLU A 244 -12.06 -4.40 -1.28
CA GLU A 244 -13.25 -4.08 -2.08
C GLU A 244 -12.94 -4.09 -3.57
N LEU A 245 -11.77 -3.55 -3.98
CA LEU A 245 -11.32 -3.60 -5.37
C LEU A 245 -11.21 -5.05 -5.89
N LEU A 246 -10.83 -5.95 -5.01
CA LEU A 246 -10.77 -7.37 -5.33
C LEU A 246 -12.13 -8.08 -5.30
N ALA A 247 -13.07 -7.57 -4.52
CA ALA A 247 -14.42 -8.14 -4.43
C ALA A 247 -15.31 -7.72 -5.62
N ALA A 248 -14.99 -6.57 -6.25
CA ALA A 248 -15.75 -6.06 -7.38
C ALA A 248 -15.74 -7.05 -8.55
N PRO A 249 -16.89 -7.35 -9.15
CA PRO A 249 -16.95 -8.08 -10.40
C PRO A 249 -16.21 -7.30 -11.49
N GLY A 250 -15.36 -7.97 -12.26
CA GLY A 250 -14.54 -7.38 -13.33
C GLY A 250 -15.34 -6.90 -14.54
#